data_e276f4a7baf7db55996e56b2c6f3d3ff
#
_entry.id   e276f4a7baf7db55996e56b2c6f3d3ff
#
_cell.length_a   1.000
_cell.length_b   1.000
_cell.length_c   1.000
_cell.angle_alpha   90.00
_cell.angle_beta   90.00
_cell.angle_gamma   90.00
#
_symmetry.space_group_name_H-M   'P 1'
#
loop_
_entity.id
_entity.type
_entity.pdbx_description
1 polymer ?
#
loop_
_entity_poly.entity_id
_entity_poly.type
_entity_poly.pdbx_seq_one_letter_code
_entity_poly.pdbx_strand_id
1 'polypeptide(L)'
;MKIVVSDCDHASMRIEEKVLADAGFGYEHHACRTEDDLIAKCAGANVIMTQYGPFSDRVLAALCPDLGLIVRYGVGVDTIDLDAATRLGVQICNVPDYGMNEVSDHALGLMLALVRKIPMITNSTRAGEWDYRMSIPVRRIKDMTIGVLGVGRIGRLFALKAMAFGGRVVLCDPYKPDGKSRVPGAEQLPFDDFIAAADVVSVHCPLSEETNGLIGAPEIARMRPGAFIINTARGGIVDEDALAEGLASGKLAGAGIDTVEVEPLRKDSPLRALDTCLVTPHMAWYSEESANELKRKVAEEAVRFAQGHCVTYPVNRPA
;
A
#
# COMPACT_ATOMS: atom_id res chain seq x y z
N MET A 1 26.91 -6.87 -18.60
CA MET A 1 26.07 -6.26 -17.56
C MET A 1 25.44 -7.39 -16.76
N LYS A 2 25.60 -7.37 -15.43
CA LYS A 2 25.06 -8.37 -14.51
C LYS A 2 23.72 -7.88 -13.94
N ILE A 3 22.64 -8.62 -14.22
CA ILE A 3 21.29 -8.35 -13.70
C ILE A 3 20.98 -9.42 -12.64
N VAL A 4 20.49 -8.99 -11.49
CA VAL A 4 20.16 -9.87 -10.36
C VAL A 4 18.75 -9.63 -9.90
N VAL A 5 17.99 -10.70 -9.68
CA VAL A 5 16.77 -10.68 -8.86
C VAL A 5 17.19 -11.07 -7.45
N SER A 6 17.20 -10.09 -6.54
CA SER A 6 17.67 -10.34 -5.17
C SER A 6 16.70 -11.16 -4.36
N ASP A 7 15.41 -10.91 -4.56
CA ASP A 7 14.30 -11.57 -3.87
C ASP A 7 13.01 -11.37 -4.64
N CYS A 8 12.17 -12.39 -4.66
CA CYS A 8 10.84 -12.35 -5.27
C CYS A 8 10.03 -13.52 -4.74
N ASP A 9 8.77 -13.30 -4.33
CA ASP A 9 7.86 -14.35 -3.86
C ASP A 9 6.84 -14.80 -4.93
N HIS A 10 6.94 -14.27 -6.14
CA HIS A 10 6.10 -14.70 -7.24
C HIS A 10 6.38 -16.16 -7.63
N ALA A 11 5.32 -16.92 -7.89
CA ALA A 11 5.41 -18.35 -8.20
C ALA A 11 6.23 -18.68 -9.47
N SER A 12 6.50 -17.70 -10.33
CA SER A 12 7.19 -17.91 -11.60
C SER A 12 7.88 -16.62 -12.08
N MET A 13 9.08 -16.77 -12.64
CA MET A 13 9.87 -15.70 -13.27
C MET A 13 9.75 -15.67 -14.80
N ARG A 14 8.79 -16.40 -15.40
CA ARG A 14 8.69 -16.55 -16.86
C ARG A 14 8.52 -15.24 -17.62
N ILE A 15 7.88 -14.26 -17.02
CA ILE A 15 7.64 -12.94 -17.66
C ILE A 15 8.94 -12.16 -17.71
N GLU A 16 9.62 -12.06 -16.58
CA GLU A 16 10.93 -11.38 -16.47
C GLU A 16 11.96 -12.06 -17.36
N GLU A 17 12.02 -13.40 -17.31
CA GLU A 17 12.91 -14.20 -18.14
C GLU A 17 12.68 -13.92 -19.64
N LYS A 18 11.42 -13.90 -20.08
CA LYS A 18 11.09 -13.60 -21.46
C LYS A 18 11.53 -12.19 -21.86
N VAL A 19 11.22 -11.17 -21.06
CA VAL A 19 11.56 -9.75 -21.36
C VAL A 19 13.07 -9.57 -21.42
N LEU A 20 13.81 -10.15 -20.48
CA LEU A 20 15.27 -10.08 -20.45
C LEU A 20 15.90 -10.82 -21.63
N ALA A 21 15.45 -12.05 -21.91
CA ALA A 21 15.98 -12.86 -23.00
C ALA A 21 15.70 -12.26 -24.38
N ASP A 22 14.52 -11.70 -24.62
CA ASP A 22 14.16 -11.01 -25.86
C ASP A 22 15.10 -9.80 -26.12
N ALA A 23 15.64 -9.20 -25.04
CA ALA A 23 16.60 -8.11 -25.11
C ALA A 23 18.08 -8.57 -25.10
N GLY A 24 18.35 -9.87 -25.04
CA GLY A 24 19.68 -10.45 -25.04
C GLY A 24 20.40 -10.45 -23.68
N PHE A 25 19.65 -10.32 -22.57
CA PHE A 25 20.19 -10.34 -21.21
C PHE A 25 19.83 -11.63 -20.47
N GLY A 26 20.77 -12.13 -19.67
CA GLY A 26 20.54 -13.14 -18.65
C GLY A 26 20.39 -12.48 -17.27
N TYR A 27 19.98 -13.26 -16.29
CA TYR A 27 19.88 -12.81 -14.90
C TYR A 27 20.22 -13.94 -13.91
N GLU A 28 20.59 -13.55 -12.69
CA GLU A 28 20.71 -14.44 -11.54
C GLU A 28 19.52 -14.22 -10.62
N HIS A 29 19.01 -15.30 -9.99
CA HIS A 29 17.91 -15.20 -9.04
C HIS A 29 18.32 -15.77 -7.67
N HIS A 30 18.13 -14.97 -6.64
CA HIS A 30 18.43 -15.30 -5.25
C HIS A 30 17.19 -15.15 -4.36
N ALA A 31 17.30 -15.60 -3.12
CA ALA A 31 16.29 -15.43 -2.07
C ALA A 31 16.94 -14.71 -0.89
N CYS A 32 17.39 -13.47 -1.10
CA CYS A 32 17.98 -12.65 -0.07
C CYS A 32 16.94 -12.24 0.95
N ARG A 33 17.28 -12.32 2.24
CA ARG A 33 16.39 -11.92 3.33
C ARG A 33 17.01 -10.91 4.28
N THR A 34 18.33 -10.82 4.26
CA THR A 34 19.12 -9.95 5.12
C THR A 34 20.05 -9.07 4.32
N GLU A 35 20.58 -8.03 4.94
CA GLU A 35 21.62 -7.18 4.36
C GLU A 35 22.86 -8.00 3.96
N ASP A 36 23.28 -8.94 4.80
CA ASP A 36 24.45 -9.78 4.51
C ASP A 36 24.22 -10.69 3.30
N ASP A 37 22.99 -11.21 3.12
CA ASP A 37 22.62 -11.92 1.89
C ASP A 37 22.75 -11.04 0.66
N LEU A 38 22.24 -9.80 0.71
CA LEU A 38 22.31 -8.86 -0.40
C LEU A 38 23.78 -8.54 -0.77
N ILE A 39 24.60 -8.22 0.23
CA ILE A 39 26.02 -7.92 0.02
C ILE A 39 26.75 -9.11 -0.62
N ALA A 40 26.52 -10.32 -0.10
CA ALA A 40 27.21 -11.50 -0.57
C ALA A 40 26.76 -11.98 -1.95
N LYS A 41 25.44 -12.00 -2.21
CA LYS A 41 24.84 -12.61 -3.41
C LYS A 41 24.66 -11.64 -4.56
N CYS A 42 24.55 -10.33 -4.29
CA CYS A 42 24.41 -9.31 -5.33
C CYS A 42 25.73 -8.60 -5.69
N ALA A 43 26.86 -9.05 -5.18
CA ALA A 43 28.17 -8.47 -5.48
C ALA A 43 28.43 -8.41 -7.00
N GLY A 44 28.87 -7.25 -7.51
CA GLY A 44 29.13 -6.98 -8.93
C GLY A 44 27.87 -6.85 -9.79
N ALA A 45 26.67 -6.79 -9.20
CA ALA A 45 25.43 -6.52 -9.92
C ALA A 45 25.40 -5.07 -10.42
N ASN A 46 25.03 -4.87 -11.68
CA ASN A 46 24.81 -3.54 -12.25
C ASN A 46 23.34 -3.11 -12.11
N VAL A 47 22.43 -4.09 -12.14
CA VAL A 47 20.98 -3.89 -11.98
C VAL A 47 20.46 -4.92 -10.99
N ILE A 48 19.68 -4.47 -10.03
CA ILE A 48 18.98 -5.33 -9.07
C ILE A 48 17.48 -5.12 -9.21
N MET A 49 16.72 -6.21 -9.37
CA MET A 49 15.27 -6.26 -9.22
C MET A 49 14.97 -6.83 -7.85
N THR A 50 14.19 -6.13 -7.02
CA THR A 50 13.94 -6.48 -5.61
C THR A 50 12.49 -6.29 -5.20
N GLN A 51 11.97 -7.13 -4.30
CA GLN A 51 10.62 -6.99 -3.75
C GLN A 51 10.63 -6.46 -2.31
N TYR A 52 11.43 -7.06 -1.44
CA TYR A 52 11.46 -6.75 0.00
C TYR A 52 12.87 -6.49 0.55
N GLY A 53 13.90 -6.58 -0.29
CA GLY A 53 15.30 -6.45 0.13
C GLY A 53 15.57 -5.15 0.90
N PRO A 54 16.24 -5.20 2.10
CA PRO A 54 16.59 -4.02 2.87
C PRO A 54 17.88 -3.38 2.32
N PHE A 55 17.72 -2.36 1.48
CA PHE A 55 18.86 -1.61 0.91
C PHE A 55 19.19 -0.39 1.76
N SER A 56 19.84 -0.62 2.89
CA SER A 56 20.43 0.44 3.74
C SER A 56 21.66 1.07 3.10
N ASP A 57 22.16 2.18 3.68
CA ASP A 57 23.42 2.81 3.28
C ASP A 57 24.57 1.78 3.25
N ARG A 58 24.66 0.89 4.24
CA ARG A 58 25.67 -0.18 4.32
C ARG A 58 25.61 -1.10 3.09
N VAL A 59 24.43 -1.55 2.69
CA VAL A 59 24.25 -2.45 1.54
C VAL A 59 24.59 -1.73 0.25
N LEU A 60 24.09 -0.52 0.05
CA LEU A 60 24.33 0.29 -1.12
C LEU A 60 25.83 0.60 -1.29
N ALA A 61 26.50 1.00 -0.21
CA ALA A 61 27.93 1.26 -0.23
C ALA A 61 28.77 0.02 -0.56
N ALA A 62 28.36 -1.16 -0.09
CA ALA A 62 29.06 -2.42 -0.38
C ALA A 62 28.89 -2.89 -1.83
N LEU A 63 27.77 -2.54 -2.50
CA LEU A 63 27.49 -2.91 -3.88
C LEU A 63 28.00 -1.90 -4.91
N CYS A 64 28.33 -0.69 -4.48
CA CYS A 64 28.96 0.33 -5.33
C CYS A 64 30.47 0.07 -5.49
N PRO A 65 31.09 0.48 -6.63
CA PRO A 65 30.50 1.31 -7.70
C PRO A 65 29.78 0.53 -8.81
N ASP A 66 29.68 -0.78 -8.74
CA ASP A 66 29.13 -1.59 -9.84
C ASP A 66 27.62 -1.39 -10.01
N LEU A 67 26.89 -1.16 -8.90
CA LEU A 67 25.44 -1.01 -8.88
C LEU A 67 25.01 0.35 -9.45
N GLY A 68 24.23 0.33 -10.52
CA GLY A 68 23.69 1.54 -11.16
C GLY A 68 22.17 1.69 -11.04
N LEU A 69 21.42 0.58 -10.91
CA LEU A 69 19.96 0.61 -10.83
C LEU A 69 19.40 -0.40 -9.83
N ILE A 70 18.44 0.02 -9.05
CA ILE A 70 17.49 -0.87 -8.34
C ILE A 70 16.09 -0.62 -8.87
N VAL A 71 15.39 -1.69 -9.28
CA VAL A 71 13.97 -1.66 -9.64
C VAL A 71 13.17 -2.44 -8.60
N ARG A 72 12.28 -1.77 -7.90
CA ARG A 72 11.43 -2.39 -6.88
C ARG A 72 10.14 -2.95 -7.48
N TYR A 73 9.78 -4.20 -7.16
CA TYR A 73 8.47 -4.79 -7.46
C TYR A 73 7.39 -4.13 -6.61
N GLY A 74 6.78 -3.06 -7.12
CA GLY A 74 5.65 -2.35 -6.51
C GLY A 74 5.84 -0.84 -6.40
N VAL A 75 4.99 -0.18 -5.62
CA VAL A 75 4.92 1.29 -5.50
C VAL A 75 5.83 1.85 -4.42
N GLY A 76 5.77 1.29 -3.20
CA GLY A 76 6.57 1.78 -2.07
C GLY A 76 8.05 1.46 -2.21
N VAL A 77 8.90 2.28 -1.61
CA VAL A 77 10.36 2.12 -1.61
C VAL A 77 10.93 2.24 -0.19
N ASP A 78 10.11 1.95 0.80
CA ASP A 78 10.39 2.15 2.22
C ASP A 78 11.58 1.29 2.71
N THR A 79 11.92 0.23 1.98
CA THR A 79 13.05 -0.67 2.27
C THR A 79 14.37 -0.19 1.65
N ILE A 80 14.38 0.96 0.98
CA ILE A 80 15.56 1.48 0.26
C ILE A 80 15.91 2.86 0.82
N ASP A 81 17.14 3.05 1.26
CA ASP A 81 17.69 4.35 1.66
C ASP A 81 17.90 5.22 0.40
N LEU A 82 16.91 6.09 0.13
CA LEU A 82 16.93 6.94 -1.07
C LEU A 82 18.02 8.00 -1.06
N ASP A 83 18.39 8.51 0.12
CA ASP A 83 19.43 9.53 0.26
C ASP A 83 20.80 8.91 0.01
N ALA A 84 21.05 7.74 0.58
CA ALA A 84 22.27 6.98 0.32
C ALA A 84 22.37 6.58 -1.17
N ALA A 85 21.28 6.06 -1.77
CA ALA A 85 21.25 5.70 -3.18
C ALA A 85 21.57 6.91 -4.07
N THR A 86 20.97 8.07 -3.79
CA THR A 86 21.23 9.30 -4.55
C THR A 86 22.67 9.76 -4.42
N ARG A 87 23.23 9.74 -3.22
CA ARG A 87 24.63 10.12 -2.94
C ARG A 87 25.62 9.18 -3.61
N LEU A 88 25.30 7.89 -3.71
CA LEU A 88 26.16 6.86 -4.31
C LEU A 88 25.99 6.73 -5.83
N GLY A 89 25.11 7.51 -6.45
CA GLY A 89 24.88 7.48 -7.89
C GLY A 89 23.96 6.33 -8.35
N VAL A 90 23.24 5.67 -7.44
CA VAL A 90 22.33 4.56 -7.76
C VAL A 90 20.94 5.09 -8.08
N GLN A 91 20.44 4.80 -9.29
CA GLN A 91 19.07 5.10 -9.68
C GLN A 91 18.10 4.14 -9.00
N ILE A 92 17.05 4.66 -8.41
CA ILE A 92 15.94 3.86 -7.86
C ILE A 92 14.71 4.03 -8.74
N CYS A 93 14.09 2.90 -9.10
CA CYS A 93 12.82 2.82 -9.81
C CYS A 93 11.80 2.01 -9.03
N ASN A 94 10.55 2.38 -9.19
CA ASN A 94 9.39 1.60 -8.75
C ASN A 94 8.43 1.36 -9.92
N VAL A 95 7.30 0.71 -9.68
CA VAL A 95 6.21 0.59 -10.67
C VAL A 95 4.92 1.16 -10.05
N PRO A 96 4.62 2.45 -10.30
CA PRO A 96 3.56 3.13 -9.55
C PRO A 96 2.15 2.95 -10.11
N ASP A 97 1.96 2.23 -11.22
CA ASP A 97 0.72 2.23 -12.00
C ASP A 97 0.17 0.82 -12.34
N TYR A 98 0.75 -0.25 -11.78
CA TYR A 98 0.34 -1.63 -12.08
C TYR A 98 -0.93 -2.09 -11.33
N GLY A 99 -1.12 -1.68 -10.08
CA GLY A 99 -2.17 -2.20 -9.18
C GLY A 99 -3.11 -1.11 -8.64
N MET A 100 -3.27 0.00 -9.36
CA MET A 100 -4.08 1.14 -8.88
C MET A 100 -5.57 0.79 -8.77
N ASN A 101 -6.09 0.02 -9.71
CA ASN A 101 -7.49 -0.43 -9.69
C ASN A 101 -7.71 -1.44 -8.57
N GLU A 102 -6.83 -2.42 -8.47
CA GLU A 102 -6.88 -3.50 -7.49
C GLU A 102 -6.91 -2.95 -6.07
N VAL A 103 -5.97 -2.07 -5.73
CA VAL A 103 -5.92 -1.46 -4.38
C VAL A 103 -7.17 -0.64 -4.09
N SER A 104 -7.64 0.15 -5.05
CA SER A 104 -8.87 0.94 -4.85
C SER A 104 -10.13 0.07 -4.77
N ASP A 105 -10.18 -1.07 -5.49
CA ASP A 105 -11.28 -2.03 -5.43
C ASP A 105 -11.26 -2.82 -4.12
N HIS A 106 -10.07 -3.21 -3.67
CA HIS A 106 -9.91 -3.90 -2.39
C HIS A 106 -10.33 -3.00 -1.21
N ALA A 107 -9.90 -1.74 -1.20
CA ALA A 107 -10.33 -0.76 -0.20
C ALA A 107 -11.85 -0.57 -0.20
N LEU A 108 -12.49 -0.50 -1.37
CA LEU A 108 -13.95 -0.48 -1.49
C LEU A 108 -14.59 -1.77 -1.00
N GLY A 109 -14.00 -2.91 -1.35
CA GLY A 109 -14.47 -4.22 -0.89
C GLY A 109 -14.48 -4.31 0.64
N LEU A 110 -13.41 -3.90 1.31
CA LEU A 110 -13.31 -3.83 2.77
C LEU A 110 -14.37 -2.86 3.35
N MET A 111 -14.49 -1.65 2.77
CA MET A 111 -15.49 -0.67 3.18
C MET A 111 -16.91 -1.24 3.11
N LEU A 112 -17.28 -1.83 1.98
CA LEU A 112 -18.62 -2.39 1.78
C LEU A 112 -18.89 -3.59 2.70
N ALA A 113 -17.89 -4.47 2.87
CA ALA A 113 -17.99 -5.63 3.75
C ALA A 113 -18.27 -5.21 5.20
N LEU A 114 -17.59 -4.17 5.68
CA LEU A 114 -17.75 -3.64 7.04
C LEU A 114 -19.06 -2.87 7.23
N VAL A 115 -19.33 -1.89 6.37
CA VAL A 115 -20.54 -1.04 6.47
C VAL A 115 -21.82 -1.88 6.36
N ARG A 116 -21.79 -2.95 5.56
CA ARG A 116 -22.91 -3.90 5.41
C ARG A 116 -22.84 -5.08 6.37
N LYS A 117 -21.80 -5.17 7.22
CA LYS A 117 -21.56 -6.26 8.18
C LYS A 117 -21.57 -7.66 7.54
N ILE A 118 -21.15 -7.77 6.26
CA ILE A 118 -21.27 -9.01 5.49
C ILE A 118 -20.53 -10.18 6.16
N PRO A 119 -19.24 -10.06 6.58
CA PRO A 119 -18.52 -11.17 7.20
C PRO A 119 -19.16 -11.65 8.49
N MET A 120 -19.55 -10.71 9.38
CA MET A 120 -20.19 -11.01 10.65
C MET A 120 -21.49 -11.80 10.45
N ILE A 121 -22.39 -11.31 9.59
CA ILE A 121 -23.68 -11.98 9.32
C ILE A 121 -23.48 -13.31 8.60
N THR A 122 -22.51 -13.40 7.69
CA THR A 122 -22.18 -14.67 7.02
C THR A 122 -21.73 -15.73 8.03
N ASN A 123 -20.88 -15.36 8.98
CA ASN A 123 -20.40 -16.27 10.03
C ASN A 123 -21.55 -16.71 10.95
N SER A 124 -22.41 -15.78 11.36
CA SER A 124 -23.61 -16.10 12.15
C SER A 124 -24.56 -17.05 11.42
N THR A 125 -24.82 -16.80 10.13
CA THR A 125 -25.66 -17.68 9.31
C THR A 125 -25.06 -19.08 9.17
N ARG A 126 -23.75 -19.19 9.01
CA ARG A 126 -23.04 -20.48 8.99
C ARG A 126 -23.13 -21.23 10.33
N ALA A 127 -23.23 -20.49 11.44
CA ALA A 127 -23.45 -21.05 12.77
C ALA A 127 -24.91 -21.47 13.02
N GLY A 128 -25.80 -21.28 12.05
CA GLY A 128 -27.21 -21.69 12.13
C GLY A 128 -28.21 -20.57 12.49
N GLU A 129 -27.70 -19.34 12.69
CA GLU A 129 -28.56 -18.20 13.00
C GLU A 129 -29.12 -17.57 11.71
N TRP A 130 -30.45 -17.27 11.71
CA TRP A 130 -31.14 -16.65 10.57
C TRP A 130 -31.91 -15.42 11.03
N ASP A 131 -31.17 -14.37 11.45
CA ASP A 131 -31.79 -13.16 12.04
C ASP A 131 -31.04 -11.90 11.58
N TYR A 132 -31.64 -11.09 10.70
CA TYR A 132 -31.08 -9.83 10.24
C TYR A 132 -30.88 -8.80 11.36
N ARG A 133 -31.60 -8.92 12.49
CA ARG A 133 -31.51 -7.98 13.63
C ARG A 133 -30.11 -7.97 14.25
N MET A 134 -29.36 -9.02 14.07
CA MET A 134 -27.93 -9.08 14.48
C MET A 134 -27.06 -8.06 13.73
N SER A 135 -27.51 -7.58 12.58
CA SER A 135 -26.79 -6.53 11.83
C SER A 135 -27.06 -5.10 12.31
N ILE A 136 -28.04 -4.89 13.19
CA ILE A 136 -28.44 -3.55 13.65
C ILE A 136 -27.35 -2.94 14.56
N PRO A 137 -26.96 -1.65 14.35
CA PRO A 137 -27.40 -0.76 13.26
C PRO A 137 -26.60 -0.94 11.98
N VAL A 138 -27.24 -0.85 10.82
CA VAL A 138 -26.60 -0.68 9.51
C VAL A 138 -27.10 0.61 8.89
N ARG A 139 -26.18 1.52 8.58
CA ARG A 139 -26.50 2.82 7.98
C ARG A 139 -26.53 2.74 6.45
N ARG A 140 -27.30 3.62 5.84
CA ARG A 140 -27.39 3.75 4.40
C ARG A 140 -26.15 4.50 3.86
N ILE A 141 -25.42 3.91 2.92
CA ILE A 141 -24.15 4.47 2.41
C ILE A 141 -24.34 5.87 1.82
N LYS A 142 -25.42 6.12 1.09
CA LYS A 142 -25.68 7.45 0.52
C LYS A 142 -25.87 8.58 1.54
N ASP A 143 -26.12 8.22 2.80
CA ASP A 143 -26.27 9.17 3.91
C ASP A 143 -24.97 9.27 4.75
N MET A 144 -23.90 8.63 4.30
CA MET A 144 -22.57 8.64 4.95
C MET A 144 -21.63 9.60 4.24
N THR A 145 -20.66 10.11 5.00
CA THR A 145 -19.52 10.85 4.48
C THR A 145 -18.32 9.90 4.36
N ILE A 146 -17.81 9.72 3.16
CA ILE A 146 -16.65 8.89 2.87
C ILE A 146 -15.44 9.80 2.71
N GLY A 147 -14.49 9.67 3.63
CA GLY A 147 -13.24 10.43 3.66
C GLY A 147 -12.11 9.69 2.94
N VAL A 148 -11.33 10.42 2.15
CA VAL A 148 -10.16 9.92 1.43
C VAL A 148 -8.94 10.71 1.87
N LEU A 149 -8.03 10.05 2.60
CA LEU A 149 -6.79 10.62 3.10
C LEU A 149 -5.64 10.29 2.13
N GLY A 150 -5.13 11.31 1.44
CA GLY A 150 -4.19 11.16 0.34
C GLY A 150 -4.88 10.99 -1.02
N VAL A 151 -4.78 12.02 -1.90
CA VAL A 151 -5.45 12.09 -3.21
C VAL A 151 -4.43 11.88 -4.34
N GLY A 152 -3.62 10.82 -4.19
CA GLY A 152 -2.71 10.32 -5.21
C GLY A 152 -3.44 9.54 -6.31
N ARG A 153 -2.71 8.69 -7.03
CA ARG A 153 -3.29 7.83 -8.10
C ARG A 153 -4.41 6.93 -7.56
N ILE A 154 -4.14 6.22 -6.48
CA ILE A 154 -5.08 5.24 -5.88
C ILE A 154 -6.23 5.96 -5.17
N GLY A 155 -5.95 6.93 -4.27
CA GLY A 155 -7.00 7.65 -3.55
C GLY A 155 -7.97 8.37 -4.46
N ARG A 156 -7.50 8.91 -5.60
CA ARG A 156 -8.38 9.48 -6.62
C ARG A 156 -9.32 8.44 -7.22
N LEU A 157 -8.82 7.26 -7.57
CA LEU A 157 -9.66 6.17 -8.11
C LEU A 157 -10.67 5.69 -7.07
N PHE A 158 -10.24 5.49 -5.83
CA PHE A 158 -11.14 5.14 -4.73
C PHE A 158 -12.26 6.19 -4.57
N ALA A 159 -11.91 7.49 -4.55
CA ALA A 159 -12.88 8.58 -4.43
C ALA A 159 -13.92 8.54 -5.56
N LEU A 160 -13.48 8.42 -6.82
CA LEU A 160 -14.35 8.34 -7.97
C LEU A 160 -15.31 7.13 -7.90
N LYS A 161 -14.82 5.97 -7.49
CA LYS A 161 -15.63 4.76 -7.31
C LYS A 161 -16.60 4.90 -6.13
N ALA A 162 -16.15 5.48 -5.01
CA ALA A 162 -16.97 5.71 -3.82
C ALA A 162 -18.15 6.66 -4.09
N MET A 163 -17.95 7.67 -4.93
CA MET A 163 -19.02 8.62 -5.35
C MET A 163 -20.20 7.90 -6.02
N ALA A 164 -19.97 6.77 -6.70
CA ALA A 164 -21.04 6.02 -7.35
C ALA A 164 -22.07 5.45 -6.36
N PHE A 165 -21.73 5.34 -5.07
CA PHE A 165 -22.67 4.93 -4.02
C PHE A 165 -23.56 6.07 -3.51
N GLY A 166 -23.37 7.29 -4.02
CA GLY A 166 -24.20 8.46 -3.76
C GLY A 166 -23.98 9.15 -2.42
N GLY A 167 -23.00 8.70 -1.61
CA GLY A 167 -22.57 9.37 -0.38
C GLY A 167 -21.76 10.64 -0.66
N ARG A 168 -21.64 11.50 0.36
CA ARG A 168 -20.73 12.65 0.31
C ARG A 168 -19.29 12.16 0.36
N VAL A 169 -18.45 12.58 -0.57
CA VAL A 169 -17.00 12.30 -0.57
C VAL A 169 -16.24 13.54 -0.15
N VAL A 170 -15.38 13.41 0.87
CA VAL A 170 -14.49 14.46 1.34
C VAL A 170 -13.04 13.98 1.21
N LEU A 171 -12.15 14.90 0.89
CA LEU A 171 -10.75 14.65 0.61
C LEU A 171 -9.87 15.37 1.61
N CYS A 172 -8.75 14.76 1.99
CA CYS A 172 -7.67 15.43 2.69
C CYS A 172 -6.33 15.06 2.05
N ASP A 173 -5.59 16.05 1.57
CA ASP A 173 -4.25 15.88 1.02
C ASP A 173 -3.42 17.13 1.33
N PRO A 174 -2.54 17.09 2.36
CA PRO A 174 -1.78 18.23 2.81
C PRO A 174 -0.78 18.75 1.77
N TYR A 175 -0.33 17.90 0.84
CA TYR A 175 0.58 18.30 -0.24
C TYR A 175 -0.14 19.02 -1.40
N LYS A 176 -1.46 19.22 -1.28
CA LYS A 176 -2.29 19.88 -2.28
C LYS A 176 -3.27 20.85 -1.61
N PRO A 177 -2.73 21.85 -0.86
CA PRO A 177 -3.54 22.70 0.01
C PRO A 177 -4.35 23.78 -0.75
N ASP A 178 -4.21 23.88 -2.07
CA ASP A 178 -4.83 24.91 -2.90
C ASP A 178 -6.37 24.82 -2.99
N GLY A 179 -6.99 23.98 -2.17
CA GLY A 179 -8.45 23.85 -2.06
C GLY A 179 -9.15 23.35 -3.31
N LYS A 180 -8.39 23.09 -4.39
CA LYS A 180 -8.92 22.57 -5.65
C LYS A 180 -8.98 21.06 -5.59
N SER A 181 -10.15 20.54 -5.35
CA SER A 181 -10.38 19.10 -5.45
C SER A 181 -9.95 18.58 -6.83
N ARG A 182 -9.09 17.53 -6.82
CA ARG A 182 -8.73 16.81 -8.05
C ARG A 182 -9.79 15.78 -8.45
N VAL A 183 -10.84 15.67 -7.66
CA VAL A 183 -11.99 14.79 -7.90
C VAL A 183 -13.22 15.68 -8.03
N PRO A 184 -13.75 15.89 -9.23
CA PRO A 184 -14.96 16.69 -9.42
C PRO A 184 -16.10 16.18 -8.55
N GLY A 185 -16.77 17.08 -7.83
CA GLY A 185 -17.88 16.76 -6.94
C GLY A 185 -17.49 16.31 -5.52
N ALA A 186 -16.20 16.17 -5.22
CA ALA A 186 -15.70 15.96 -3.85
C ALA A 186 -15.19 17.27 -3.25
N GLU A 187 -15.29 17.42 -1.93
CA GLU A 187 -14.85 18.59 -1.18
C GLU A 187 -13.52 18.31 -0.48
N GLN A 188 -12.56 19.22 -0.57
CA GLN A 188 -11.31 19.11 0.18
C GLN A 188 -11.44 19.83 1.52
N LEU A 189 -11.05 19.15 2.60
CA LEU A 189 -11.11 19.67 3.97
C LEU A 189 -9.72 19.69 4.60
N PRO A 190 -9.47 20.61 5.54
CA PRO A 190 -8.37 20.51 6.49
C PRO A 190 -8.46 19.21 7.29
N PHE A 191 -7.33 18.71 7.79
CA PHE A 191 -7.26 17.39 8.42
C PHE A 191 -8.21 17.23 9.61
N ASP A 192 -8.31 18.23 10.49
CA ASP A 192 -9.18 18.18 11.66
C ASP A 192 -10.67 18.12 11.29
N ASP A 193 -11.07 18.94 10.32
CA ASP A 193 -12.45 18.95 9.82
C ASP A 193 -12.77 17.65 9.07
N PHE A 194 -11.80 17.11 8.32
CA PHE A 194 -11.90 15.84 7.62
C PHE A 194 -12.15 14.69 8.58
N ILE A 195 -11.35 14.57 9.65
CA ILE A 195 -11.50 13.52 10.67
C ILE A 195 -12.86 13.60 11.35
N ALA A 196 -13.31 14.83 11.70
CA ALA A 196 -14.59 15.04 12.37
C ALA A 196 -15.81 14.80 11.44
N ALA A 197 -15.66 15.01 10.14
CA ALA A 197 -16.75 14.88 9.17
C ALA A 197 -16.97 13.45 8.68
N ALA A 198 -15.93 12.62 8.62
CA ALA A 198 -15.97 11.31 7.97
C ALA A 198 -16.68 10.24 8.81
N ASP A 199 -17.56 9.48 8.18
CA ASP A 199 -18.11 8.22 8.69
C ASP A 199 -17.21 7.02 8.31
N VAL A 200 -16.47 7.15 7.21
CA VAL A 200 -15.44 6.19 6.76
C VAL A 200 -14.18 6.99 6.43
N VAL A 201 -13.03 6.61 6.93
CA VAL A 201 -11.72 7.15 6.52
C VAL A 201 -10.97 6.07 5.78
N SER A 202 -10.68 6.31 4.49
CA SER A 202 -9.83 5.43 3.67
C SER A 202 -8.48 6.08 3.43
N VAL A 203 -7.40 5.38 3.85
CA VAL A 203 -6.02 5.87 3.85
C VAL A 203 -5.34 5.48 2.55
N HIS A 204 -4.77 6.48 1.84
CA HIS A 204 -4.07 6.34 0.56
C HIS A 204 -2.83 7.23 0.46
N CYS A 205 -2.35 7.77 1.58
CA CYS A 205 -1.08 8.51 1.64
C CYS A 205 0.11 7.55 1.84
N PRO A 206 1.33 7.95 1.46
CA PRO A 206 2.53 7.19 1.77
C PRO A 206 2.87 7.26 3.26
N LEU A 207 3.64 6.29 3.75
CA LEU A 207 4.29 6.37 5.06
C LEU A 207 5.51 7.29 4.98
N SER A 208 5.60 8.24 5.87
CA SER A 208 6.72 9.16 6.08
C SER A 208 6.81 9.53 7.56
N GLU A 209 7.81 10.28 7.97
CA GLU A 209 7.89 10.82 9.35
C GLU A 209 6.62 11.62 9.71
N GLU A 210 6.05 12.36 8.76
CA GLU A 210 4.86 13.19 8.96
C GLU A 210 3.55 12.39 9.03
N THR A 211 3.52 11.19 8.42
CA THR A 211 2.31 10.35 8.35
C THR A 211 2.38 9.14 9.27
N ASN A 212 3.52 8.91 9.92
CA ASN A 212 3.66 7.86 10.92
C ASN A 212 2.83 8.21 12.17
N GLY A 213 1.90 7.32 12.56
CA GLY A 213 0.96 7.56 13.65
C GLY A 213 -0.05 8.67 13.39
N LEU A 214 -0.24 9.08 12.12
CA LEU A 214 -1.14 10.18 11.74
C LEU A 214 -2.58 10.01 12.24
N ILE A 215 -3.07 8.77 12.31
CA ILE A 215 -4.35 8.45 12.91
C ILE A 215 -4.10 7.65 14.20
N GLY A 216 -3.96 8.38 15.29
CA GLY A 216 -3.79 7.83 16.63
C GLY A 216 -5.03 7.99 17.50
N ALA A 217 -4.87 7.79 18.81
CA ALA A 217 -5.96 7.91 19.78
C ALA A 217 -6.66 9.28 19.76
N PRO A 218 -5.96 10.43 19.63
CA PRO A 218 -6.61 11.72 19.52
C PRO A 218 -7.52 11.87 18.30
N GLU A 219 -7.08 11.34 17.14
CA GLU A 219 -7.84 11.39 15.89
C GLU A 219 -9.07 10.48 15.98
N ILE A 220 -8.90 9.24 16.46
CA ILE A 220 -9.99 8.30 16.68
C ILE A 220 -11.02 8.89 17.65
N ALA A 221 -10.59 9.55 18.73
CA ALA A 221 -11.49 10.21 19.65
C ALA A 221 -12.36 11.28 18.98
N ARG A 222 -11.82 12.02 18.00
CA ARG A 222 -12.53 13.07 17.23
C ARG A 222 -13.40 12.53 16.11
N MET A 223 -13.16 11.32 15.61
CA MET A 223 -14.02 10.68 14.60
C MET A 223 -15.45 10.56 15.10
N ARG A 224 -16.39 10.40 14.19
CA ARG A 224 -17.77 10.14 14.54
C ARG A 224 -17.90 8.80 15.28
N PRO A 225 -18.79 8.70 16.30
CA PRO A 225 -19.11 7.41 16.91
C PRO A 225 -19.61 6.42 15.85
N GLY A 226 -19.03 5.23 15.83
CA GLY A 226 -19.35 4.21 14.85
C GLY A 226 -18.75 4.43 13.46
N ALA A 227 -17.68 5.21 13.37
CA ALA A 227 -16.90 5.38 12.14
C ALA A 227 -16.10 4.13 11.78
N PHE A 228 -15.62 4.08 10.54
CA PHE A 228 -14.80 3.01 9.99
C PHE A 228 -13.46 3.54 9.51
N ILE A 229 -12.41 2.73 9.63
CA ILE A 229 -11.08 3.01 9.09
C ILE A 229 -10.72 1.92 8.07
N ILE A 230 -10.24 2.31 6.89
CA ILE A 230 -9.72 1.42 5.85
C ILE A 230 -8.27 1.82 5.57
N ASN A 231 -7.33 0.89 5.76
CA ASN A 231 -5.92 1.13 5.44
C ASN A 231 -5.38 0.04 4.50
N THR A 232 -5.23 0.41 3.24
CA THR A 232 -4.57 -0.38 2.19
C THR A 232 -3.30 0.33 1.68
N ALA A 233 -2.78 1.29 2.46
CA ALA A 233 -1.61 2.08 2.11
C ALA A 233 -0.33 1.51 2.73
N ARG A 234 -0.09 1.81 4.03
CA ARG A 234 1.03 1.29 4.81
C ARG A 234 0.64 1.12 6.27
N GLY A 235 1.19 0.08 6.93
CA GLY A 235 1.20 0.00 8.38
C GLY A 235 1.91 1.21 8.99
N GLY A 236 1.62 1.51 10.26
CA GLY A 236 2.17 2.65 10.96
C GLY A 236 1.50 4.00 10.67
N ILE A 237 0.71 4.17 9.60
CA ILE A 237 -0.08 5.40 9.38
C ILE A 237 -1.24 5.48 10.37
N VAL A 238 -1.85 4.35 10.64
CA VAL A 238 -2.84 4.18 11.72
C VAL A 238 -2.14 3.45 12.85
N ASP A 239 -2.14 4.03 14.03
CA ASP A 239 -1.62 3.42 15.25
C ASP A 239 -2.46 2.17 15.58
N GLU A 240 -1.84 0.99 15.58
CA GLU A 240 -2.55 -0.29 15.74
C GLU A 240 -3.12 -0.48 17.14
N ASP A 241 -2.46 0.03 18.17
CA ASP A 241 -2.96 -0.07 19.56
C ASP A 241 -4.17 0.85 19.75
N ALA A 242 -4.09 2.10 19.29
CA ALA A 242 -5.21 3.02 19.30
C ALA A 242 -6.40 2.53 18.47
N LEU A 243 -6.12 1.88 17.32
CA LEU A 243 -7.15 1.24 16.49
C LEU A 243 -7.85 0.12 17.26
N ALA A 244 -7.10 -0.76 17.91
CA ALA A 244 -7.64 -1.88 18.68
C ALA A 244 -8.50 -1.38 19.85
N GLU A 245 -8.05 -0.35 20.58
CA GLU A 245 -8.83 0.28 21.67
C GLU A 245 -10.10 0.93 21.13
N GLY A 246 -10.01 1.63 19.98
CA GLY A 246 -11.17 2.25 19.33
C GLY A 246 -12.24 1.24 18.91
N LEU A 247 -11.82 0.07 18.43
CA LEU A 247 -12.69 -1.04 18.07
C LEU A 247 -13.28 -1.72 19.31
N ALA A 248 -12.46 -2.03 20.32
CA ALA A 248 -12.88 -2.70 21.55
C ALA A 248 -13.86 -1.85 22.36
N SER A 249 -13.69 -0.53 22.39
CA SER A 249 -14.62 0.40 23.07
C SER A 249 -15.91 0.66 22.29
N GLY A 250 -16.01 0.23 21.02
CA GLY A 250 -17.13 0.54 20.13
C GLY A 250 -17.14 1.99 19.62
N LYS A 251 -16.08 2.75 19.84
CA LYS A 251 -15.89 4.08 19.22
C LYS A 251 -15.84 3.97 17.70
N LEU A 252 -15.14 2.96 17.20
CA LEU A 252 -15.14 2.55 15.80
C LEU A 252 -16.05 1.33 15.61
N ALA A 253 -16.85 1.35 14.54
CA ALA A 253 -17.72 0.22 14.19
C ALA A 253 -16.97 -0.89 13.43
N GLY A 254 -15.82 -0.58 12.85
CA GLY A 254 -14.99 -1.56 12.17
C GLY A 254 -13.76 -0.96 11.52
N ALA A 255 -12.80 -1.83 11.21
CA ALA A 255 -11.61 -1.49 10.43
C ALA A 255 -11.32 -2.55 9.37
N GLY A 256 -10.80 -2.10 8.22
CA GLY A 256 -10.29 -2.95 7.14
C GLY A 256 -8.83 -2.64 6.90
N ILE A 257 -7.94 -3.59 7.21
CA ILE A 257 -6.49 -3.40 7.25
C ILE A 257 -5.84 -4.41 6.31
N ASP A 258 -5.18 -3.93 5.28
CA ASP A 258 -4.40 -4.78 4.37
C ASP A 258 -2.90 -4.73 4.69
N THR A 259 -2.44 -3.67 5.34
CA THR A 259 -1.04 -3.43 5.69
C THR A 259 -0.91 -3.14 7.18
N VAL A 260 0.06 -3.79 7.85
CA VAL A 260 0.30 -3.69 9.29
C VAL A 260 1.72 -3.20 9.57
N GLU A 261 1.97 -2.69 10.79
CA GLU A 261 3.27 -2.14 11.18
C GLU A 261 4.40 -3.15 11.04
N VAL A 262 4.12 -4.40 11.41
CA VAL A 262 5.08 -5.51 11.32
C VAL A 262 4.43 -6.63 10.51
N GLU A 263 4.96 -6.86 9.32
CA GLU A 263 4.50 -7.92 8.41
C GLU A 263 5.45 -9.14 8.46
N PRO A 264 4.91 -10.36 8.65
CA PRO A 264 3.50 -10.72 8.83
C PRO A 264 2.93 -10.30 10.17
N LEU A 265 1.59 -10.07 10.23
CA LEU A 265 0.87 -9.67 11.46
C LEU A 265 1.28 -10.53 12.65
N ARG A 266 1.77 -9.89 13.72
CA ARG A 266 2.24 -10.54 14.94
C ARG A 266 1.18 -11.48 15.52
N LYS A 267 1.63 -12.59 16.12
CA LYS A 267 0.71 -13.60 16.70
C LYS A 267 -0.09 -13.06 17.88
N ASP A 268 0.49 -12.12 18.61
CA ASP A 268 -0.07 -11.45 19.78
C ASP A 268 -0.81 -10.14 19.46
N SER A 269 -0.94 -9.79 18.19
CA SER A 269 -1.67 -8.58 17.79
C SER A 269 -3.11 -8.62 18.27
N PRO A 270 -3.59 -7.56 18.96
CA PRO A 270 -4.96 -7.47 19.43
C PRO A 270 -5.99 -7.46 18.28
N LEU A 271 -5.58 -7.03 17.08
CA LEU A 271 -6.45 -6.99 15.90
C LEU A 271 -6.97 -8.38 15.49
N ARG A 272 -6.25 -9.46 15.85
CA ARG A 272 -6.66 -10.84 15.55
C ARG A 272 -7.92 -11.29 16.28
N ALA A 273 -8.18 -10.73 17.45
CA ALA A 273 -9.30 -11.11 18.30
C ALA A 273 -10.59 -10.29 18.04
N LEU A 274 -10.51 -9.30 17.15
CA LEU A 274 -11.60 -8.36 16.91
C LEU A 274 -12.37 -8.72 15.64
N ASP A 275 -13.56 -9.29 15.76
CA ASP A 275 -14.43 -9.62 14.62
C ASP A 275 -14.83 -8.40 13.77
N THR A 276 -14.67 -7.20 14.32
CA THR A 276 -14.89 -5.93 13.64
C THR A 276 -13.68 -5.45 12.85
N CYS A 277 -12.53 -6.15 12.93
CA CYS A 277 -11.33 -5.89 12.17
C CYS A 277 -11.16 -6.93 11.05
N LEU A 278 -11.27 -6.50 9.80
CA LEU A 278 -10.97 -7.34 8.65
C LEU A 278 -9.50 -7.12 8.28
N VAL A 279 -8.67 -8.15 8.44
CA VAL A 279 -7.25 -8.09 8.09
C VAL A 279 -6.99 -8.97 6.87
N THR A 280 -6.36 -8.41 5.85
CA THR A 280 -5.89 -9.12 4.67
C THR A 280 -4.35 -9.02 4.57
N PRO A 281 -3.66 -10.03 4.01
CA PRO A 281 -2.19 -10.15 4.12
C PRO A 281 -1.45 -9.38 3.01
N HIS A 282 -1.58 -8.05 2.99
CA HIS A 282 -0.94 -7.14 2.02
C HIS A 282 -1.18 -7.58 0.57
N MET A 283 -2.44 -7.92 0.26
CA MET A 283 -2.85 -8.47 -1.04
C MET A 283 -3.69 -7.50 -1.88
N ALA A 284 -3.96 -6.30 -1.40
CA ALA A 284 -4.82 -5.35 -2.10
C ALA A 284 -4.36 -5.04 -3.53
N TRP A 285 -3.08 -5.20 -3.82
CA TRP A 285 -2.48 -4.98 -5.13
C TRP A 285 -2.72 -6.13 -6.11
N TYR A 286 -3.09 -7.33 -5.63
CA TYR A 286 -3.04 -8.56 -6.41
C TYR A 286 -4.29 -8.74 -7.29
N SER A 287 -4.03 -8.94 -8.57
CA SER A 287 -4.81 -9.68 -9.54
C SER A 287 -3.82 -10.41 -10.46
N GLU A 288 -4.26 -11.37 -11.24
CA GLU A 288 -3.40 -12.02 -12.25
C GLU A 288 -2.83 -10.98 -13.22
N GLU A 289 -3.66 -10.03 -13.64
CA GLU A 289 -3.30 -8.97 -14.56
C GLU A 289 -2.27 -8.01 -13.93
N SER A 290 -2.52 -7.53 -12.69
CA SER A 290 -1.62 -6.61 -12.01
C SER A 290 -0.27 -7.25 -11.71
N ALA A 291 -0.25 -8.51 -11.28
CA ALA A 291 0.98 -9.26 -11.03
C ALA A 291 1.80 -9.43 -12.32
N ASN A 292 1.15 -9.79 -13.43
CA ASN A 292 1.80 -9.94 -14.73
C ASN A 292 2.34 -8.59 -15.25
N GLU A 293 1.57 -7.51 -15.06
CA GLU A 293 1.99 -6.16 -15.47
C GLU A 293 3.18 -5.66 -14.63
N LEU A 294 3.14 -5.86 -13.32
CA LEU A 294 4.25 -5.53 -12.41
C LEU A 294 5.55 -6.18 -12.85
N LYS A 295 5.53 -7.50 -13.05
CA LYS A 295 6.68 -8.32 -13.44
C LYS A 295 7.26 -7.85 -14.78
N ARG A 296 6.39 -7.62 -15.76
CA ARG A 296 6.79 -7.11 -17.08
C ARG A 296 7.46 -5.74 -16.96
N LYS A 297 6.85 -4.79 -16.25
CA LYS A 297 7.37 -3.43 -16.11
C LYS A 297 8.70 -3.37 -15.36
N VAL A 298 8.87 -4.19 -14.32
CA VAL A 298 10.16 -4.28 -13.59
C VAL A 298 11.26 -4.75 -14.52
N ALA A 299 11.03 -5.81 -15.31
CA ALA A 299 12.01 -6.31 -16.26
C ALA A 299 12.27 -5.31 -17.41
N GLU A 300 11.24 -4.61 -17.89
CA GLU A 300 11.38 -3.57 -18.92
C GLU A 300 12.24 -2.39 -18.44
N GLU A 301 12.12 -1.96 -17.17
CA GLU A 301 12.98 -0.92 -16.61
C GLU A 301 14.43 -1.39 -16.48
N ALA A 302 14.65 -2.64 -16.06
CA ALA A 302 15.99 -3.24 -16.02
C ALA A 302 16.64 -3.28 -17.41
N VAL A 303 15.89 -3.72 -18.44
CA VAL A 303 16.35 -3.73 -19.85
C VAL A 303 16.63 -2.32 -20.35
N ARG A 304 15.75 -1.36 -20.10
CA ARG A 304 15.90 0.03 -20.50
C ARG A 304 17.20 0.62 -20.00
N PHE A 305 17.48 0.45 -18.71
CA PHE A 305 18.73 0.90 -18.11
C PHE A 305 19.95 0.17 -18.71
N ALA A 306 19.86 -1.16 -18.87
CA ALA A 306 20.92 -1.98 -19.40
C ALA A 306 21.31 -1.60 -20.85
N GLN A 307 20.37 -1.04 -21.61
CA GLN A 307 20.58 -0.50 -22.97
C GLN A 307 21.02 0.97 -22.99
N GLY A 308 21.22 1.60 -21.82
CA GLY A 308 21.63 3.00 -21.71
C GLY A 308 20.50 4.01 -21.93
N HIS A 309 19.23 3.57 -21.85
CA HIS A 309 18.07 4.45 -21.95
C HIS A 309 17.66 4.99 -20.57
N CYS A 310 17.00 6.16 -20.56
CA CYS A 310 16.41 6.69 -19.36
C CYS A 310 15.29 5.76 -18.85
N VAL A 311 15.23 5.54 -17.54
CA VAL A 311 14.14 4.80 -16.87
C VAL A 311 12.83 5.58 -16.92
N THR A 312 11.69 4.89 -16.89
CA THR A 312 10.35 5.50 -16.99
C THR A 312 9.86 6.00 -15.63
N TYR A 313 10.20 5.29 -14.57
CA TYR A 313 9.66 5.53 -13.22
C TYR A 313 10.77 5.85 -12.18
N PRO A 314 11.55 6.92 -12.39
CA PRO A 314 12.59 7.30 -11.44
C PRO A 314 11.97 7.77 -10.13
N VAL A 315 12.48 7.27 -8.99
CA VAL A 315 12.09 7.70 -7.64
C VAL A 315 13.03 8.79 -7.13
N ASN A 316 14.33 8.63 -7.37
CA ASN A 316 15.37 9.60 -7.03
C ASN A 316 16.02 10.18 -8.29
N ARG A 317 16.93 11.12 -8.11
CA ARG A 317 17.72 11.72 -9.18
C ARG A 317 19.18 11.74 -8.75
N PRO A 318 19.94 10.64 -8.99
CA PRO A 318 21.37 10.65 -8.76
C PRO A 318 22.05 11.69 -9.66
N ALA A 319 23.17 12.26 -9.19
CA ALA A 319 23.90 13.32 -9.88
C ALA A 319 24.60 12.82 -11.15
#